data_72560440b160b7026184780cfbb981e7
#
_entry.id   72560440b160b7026184780cfbb981e7
#
_cell.length_a   1.000
_cell.length_b   1.000
_cell.length_c   1.000
_cell.angle_alpha   90.00
_cell.angle_beta   90.00
_cell.angle_gamma   90.00
#
_symmetry.space_group_name_H-M   'P 1'
#
loop_
_entity.id
_entity.type
_entity.pdbx_description
1 polymer ?
#
loop_
_entity_poly.entity_id
_entity_poly.type
_entity_poly.pdbx_seq_one_letter_code
_entity_poly.pdbx_strand_id
1 'polypeptide(L)'
;MKITTWNVNSVNARIEHLIKFIKNDQSDLYLIQELKCTNESFPKEELEKINYKCYVNGQKAWNGVAILSKESIEISNLKIPNYQDVNSRFIETEISVSYTHLTLPTNSRV
;
A
#
# COMPACT_ATOMS: atom_id res chain seq x y z
N MET A 1 -3.47 4.97 -16.81
CA MET A 1 -3.09 4.22 -15.60
C MET A 1 -4.27 4.10 -14.66
N LYS A 2 -4.53 2.90 -14.19
CA LYS A 2 -5.64 2.68 -13.25
C LYS A 2 -5.08 2.52 -11.84
N ILE A 3 -5.60 3.30 -10.90
CA ILE A 3 -5.17 3.30 -9.52
C ILE A 3 -6.38 3.03 -8.63
N THR A 4 -6.26 2.06 -7.74
CA THR A 4 -7.33 1.71 -6.81
C THR A 4 -6.83 1.93 -5.39
N THR A 5 -7.67 2.51 -4.54
CA THR A 5 -7.34 2.70 -3.14
C THR A 5 -8.34 1.93 -2.29
N TRP A 6 -7.86 1.32 -1.20
CA TRP A 6 -8.70 0.44 -0.41
C TRP A 6 -8.21 0.41 1.04
N ASN A 7 -9.11 0.72 1.96
CA ASN A 7 -8.84 0.53 3.37
C ASN A 7 -9.22 -0.90 3.71
N VAL A 8 -8.22 -1.76 3.90
CA VAL A 8 -8.48 -3.19 4.03
C VAL A 8 -8.85 -3.63 5.44
N ASN A 9 -8.63 -2.78 6.43
CA ASN A 9 -8.94 -3.12 7.82
C ASN A 9 -8.38 -4.50 8.17
N SER A 10 -7.06 -4.59 8.16
CA SER A 10 -6.27 -5.81 8.36
C SER A 10 -6.06 -6.58 7.06
N VAL A 11 -4.88 -6.43 6.49
CA VAL A 11 -4.56 -7.07 5.21
C VAL A 11 -4.55 -8.59 5.34
N ASN A 12 -4.06 -9.11 6.47
CA ASN A 12 -3.99 -10.56 6.63
C ASN A 12 -5.39 -11.18 6.77
N ALA A 13 -6.31 -10.47 7.39
CA ALA A 13 -7.68 -10.96 7.52
C ALA A 13 -8.42 -10.95 6.19
N ARG A 14 -7.99 -10.08 5.27
CA ARG A 14 -8.68 -9.90 3.98
C ARG A 14 -7.89 -10.41 2.80
N ILE A 15 -6.80 -11.15 3.04
CA ILE A 15 -5.88 -11.48 1.96
C ILE A 15 -6.55 -12.26 0.82
N GLU A 16 -7.45 -13.16 1.13
CA GLU A 16 -8.13 -13.92 0.10
C GLU A 16 -9.05 -13.05 -0.75
N HIS A 17 -9.78 -12.15 -0.08
CA HIS A 17 -10.64 -11.21 -0.79
C HIS A 17 -9.82 -10.26 -1.64
N LEU A 18 -8.69 -9.79 -1.10
CA LEU A 18 -7.82 -8.86 -1.81
C LEU A 18 -7.27 -9.50 -3.09
N ILE A 19 -6.75 -10.72 -2.98
CA ILE A 19 -6.19 -11.41 -4.12
C ILE A 19 -7.27 -11.64 -5.19
N LYS A 20 -8.45 -12.07 -4.77
CA LYS A 20 -9.54 -12.32 -5.70
C LYS A 20 -9.94 -11.02 -6.42
N PHE A 21 -10.02 -9.93 -5.68
CA PHE A 21 -10.35 -8.64 -6.27
C PHE A 21 -9.29 -8.22 -7.28
N ILE A 22 -8.01 -8.32 -6.90
CA ILE A 22 -6.92 -7.90 -7.78
C ILE A 22 -6.89 -8.70 -9.06
N LYS A 23 -7.12 -10.00 -8.97
CA LYS A 23 -7.11 -10.85 -10.18
C LYS A 23 -8.15 -10.44 -11.19
N ASN A 24 -9.28 -9.91 -10.73
CA ASN A 24 -10.34 -9.45 -11.63
C ASN A 24 -10.15 -8.00 -12.03
N ASP A 25 -9.69 -7.16 -11.13
CA ASP A 25 -9.62 -5.72 -11.37
C ASP A 25 -8.39 -5.30 -12.17
N GLN A 26 -7.23 -5.85 -11.87
CA GLN A 26 -5.99 -5.61 -12.58
C GLN A 26 -5.60 -4.13 -12.69
N SER A 27 -5.72 -3.39 -11.59
CA SER A 27 -5.22 -2.02 -11.55
C SER A 27 -3.70 -2.00 -11.66
N ASP A 28 -3.14 -0.90 -12.14
CA ASP A 28 -1.69 -0.73 -12.21
C ASP A 28 -1.11 -0.53 -10.81
N LEU A 29 -1.84 0.16 -9.96
CA LEU A 29 -1.43 0.42 -8.59
C LEU A 29 -2.59 0.19 -7.64
N TYR A 30 -2.26 -0.34 -6.46
CA TYR A 30 -3.20 -0.41 -5.35
C TYR A 30 -2.61 0.31 -4.17
N LEU A 31 -3.36 1.26 -3.62
CA LEU A 31 -2.98 2.02 -2.45
C LEU A 31 -3.80 1.48 -1.29
N ILE A 32 -3.14 0.77 -0.38
CA ILE A 32 -3.82 -0.01 0.67
C ILE A 32 -3.56 0.64 2.02
N GLN A 33 -4.62 0.84 2.79
CA GLN A 33 -4.53 1.46 4.11
C GLN A 33 -4.99 0.50 5.20
N GLU A 34 -4.55 0.79 6.42
CA GLU A 34 -4.89 0.02 7.62
C GLU A 34 -4.51 -1.44 7.49
N LEU A 35 -3.22 -1.66 7.21
CA LEU A 35 -2.68 -3.01 7.08
C LEU A 35 -2.78 -3.79 8.38
N LYS A 36 -2.56 -3.11 9.51
CA LYS A 36 -2.58 -3.70 10.85
C LYS A 36 -1.62 -4.87 10.97
N CYS A 37 -0.44 -4.71 10.38
CA CYS A 37 0.62 -5.71 10.46
C CYS A 37 1.96 -5.05 10.28
N THR A 38 3.02 -5.70 10.74
CA THR A 38 4.38 -5.23 10.51
C THR A 38 4.80 -5.55 9.08
N ASN A 39 5.93 -4.98 8.67
CA ASN A 39 6.46 -5.30 7.34
C ASN A 39 6.72 -6.80 7.20
N GLU A 40 7.21 -7.43 8.26
CA GLU A 40 7.53 -8.86 8.23
C GLU A 40 6.29 -9.74 8.11
N SER A 41 5.17 -9.28 8.67
CA SER A 41 3.92 -10.04 8.65
C SER A 41 3.09 -9.79 7.40
N PHE A 42 3.49 -8.83 6.59
CA PHE A 42 2.75 -8.51 5.38
C PHE A 42 2.81 -9.69 4.41
N PRO A 43 1.68 -10.07 3.78
CA PRO A 43 1.65 -11.24 2.90
C PRO A 43 2.24 -10.95 1.53
N LYS A 44 3.54 -10.66 1.50
CA LYS A 44 4.22 -10.23 0.28
C LYS A 44 4.27 -11.32 -0.77
N GLU A 45 4.53 -12.56 -0.33
CA GLU A 45 4.69 -13.65 -1.28
C GLU A 45 3.40 -13.94 -2.05
N GLU A 46 2.27 -13.90 -1.37
CA GLU A 46 0.99 -14.14 -2.01
C GLU A 46 0.71 -13.11 -3.09
N LEU A 47 1.07 -11.87 -2.83
CA LEU A 47 0.83 -10.79 -3.80
C LEU A 47 1.85 -10.82 -4.94
N GLU A 48 3.08 -11.23 -4.65
CA GLU A 48 4.07 -11.36 -5.71
C GLU A 48 3.73 -12.49 -6.67
N LYS A 49 3.03 -13.52 -6.19
CA LYS A 49 2.59 -14.59 -7.07
C LYS A 49 1.60 -14.13 -8.12
N ILE A 50 0.90 -13.04 -7.88
CA ILE A 50 -0.02 -12.47 -8.86
C ILE A 50 0.58 -11.23 -9.52
N ASN A 51 1.91 -11.15 -9.50
CA ASN A 51 2.71 -10.17 -10.25
C ASN A 51 2.60 -8.74 -9.78
N TYR A 52 2.45 -8.55 -8.48
CA TYR A 52 2.48 -7.22 -7.89
C TYR A 52 3.65 -7.09 -6.94
N LYS A 53 4.43 -6.03 -7.10
CA LYS A 53 5.51 -5.69 -6.20
C LYS A 53 4.94 -4.89 -5.04
N CYS A 54 5.44 -5.15 -3.83
CA CYS A 54 4.87 -4.59 -2.62
C CYS A 54 5.85 -3.64 -1.94
N TYR A 55 5.36 -2.46 -1.60
CA TYR A 55 6.13 -1.44 -0.90
C TYR A 55 5.36 -1.09 0.36
N VAL A 56 5.89 -1.43 1.52
CA VAL A 56 5.13 -1.50 2.76
C VAL A 56 5.73 -0.61 3.83
N ASN A 57 4.87 0.13 4.53
CA ASN A 57 5.23 0.82 5.74
C ASN A 57 4.24 0.35 6.80
N GLY A 58 4.60 -0.73 7.51
CA GLY A 58 3.70 -1.42 8.40
C GLY A 58 3.83 -1.00 9.85
N GLN A 59 2.78 -1.30 10.60
CA GLN A 59 2.74 -1.05 12.03
C GLN A 59 1.85 -2.11 12.65
N LYS A 60 2.34 -2.70 13.76
CA LYS A 60 1.61 -3.77 14.42
C LYS A 60 0.28 -3.25 14.96
N ALA A 61 -0.76 -4.03 14.78
CA ALA A 61 -2.09 -3.85 15.35
C ALA A 61 -2.94 -2.73 14.75
N TRP A 62 -2.34 -1.66 14.24
CA TRP A 62 -3.12 -0.61 13.58
C TRP A 62 -2.27 0.12 12.56
N ASN A 63 -2.94 0.97 11.78
CA ASN A 63 -2.32 1.76 10.72
C ASN A 63 -1.61 0.85 9.71
N GLY A 64 -0.59 1.38 9.05
CA GLY A 64 0.14 0.66 8.02
C GLY A 64 -0.41 0.98 6.64
N VAL A 65 0.49 1.27 5.72
CA VAL A 65 0.14 1.58 4.33
C VAL A 65 1.01 0.75 3.41
N ALA A 66 0.49 0.45 2.24
CA ALA A 66 1.27 -0.26 1.23
C ALA A 66 0.87 0.20 -0.15
N ILE A 67 1.83 0.14 -1.06
CA ILE A 67 1.59 0.33 -2.47
C ILE A 67 1.90 -0.99 -3.15
N LEU A 68 0.94 -1.50 -3.91
CA LEU A 68 1.14 -2.68 -4.75
C LEU A 68 1.22 -2.18 -6.18
N SER A 69 2.24 -2.60 -6.92
CA SER A 69 2.46 -2.08 -8.26
C SER A 69 2.85 -3.19 -9.22
N LYS A 70 2.33 -3.16 -10.42
CA LYS A 70 2.76 -4.08 -11.48
C LYS A 70 4.20 -3.80 -11.88
N GLU A 71 4.62 -2.54 -11.81
CA GLU A 71 5.97 -2.11 -12.19
C GLU A 71 6.78 -1.76 -10.97
N SER A 72 8.09 -1.81 -11.09
CA SER A 72 8.96 -1.35 -10.00
C SER A 72 8.85 0.16 -9.86
N ILE A 73 8.77 0.63 -8.63
CA ILE A 73 8.73 2.06 -8.34
C ILE A 73 9.71 2.37 -7.22
N GLU A 74 10.04 3.64 -7.05
CA GLU A 74 10.89 4.08 -5.96
C GLU A 74 10.05 4.80 -4.93
N ILE A 75 10.29 4.49 -3.67
CA ILE A 75 9.58 5.14 -2.58
C ILE A 75 10.35 6.40 -2.19
N SER A 76 9.68 7.55 -2.26
CA SER A 76 10.29 8.84 -1.96
C SER A 76 10.39 9.09 -0.47
N ASN A 77 9.32 8.84 0.26
CA ASN A 77 9.26 9.12 1.67
C ASN A 77 8.37 8.14 2.41
N LEU A 78 8.77 7.79 3.64
CA LEU A 78 7.94 7.00 4.53
C LEU A 78 7.35 7.86 5.65
N LYS A 79 7.75 9.12 5.71
CA LYS A 79 7.26 10.04 6.71
C LYS A 79 6.90 11.36 6.04
N ILE A 80 5.93 12.05 6.61
CA ILE A 80 5.55 13.37 6.11
C ILE A 80 6.72 14.33 6.35
N PRO A 81 7.20 15.04 5.33
CA PRO A 81 8.33 15.95 5.50
C PRO A 81 8.02 17.01 6.56
N ASN A 82 8.99 17.28 7.42
CA ASN A 82 8.89 18.28 8.48
C ASN A 82 7.80 17.98 9.51
N TYR A 83 7.40 16.74 9.64
CA TYR A 83 6.38 16.32 10.60
C TYR A 83 6.80 14.99 11.19
N GLN A 84 6.80 14.90 12.52
CA GLN A 84 7.15 13.65 13.18
C GLN A 84 5.91 12.87 13.52
N ASP A 85 5.82 11.67 12.99
CA ASP A 85 4.69 10.79 13.25
C ASP A 85 5.26 9.40 13.47
N VAL A 86 5.07 8.86 14.67
CA VAL A 86 5.57 7.52 14.99
C VAL A 86 4.68 6.43 14.40
N ASN A 87 3.54 6.79 13.85
CA ASN A 87 2.63 5.82 13.26
C ASN A 87 2.92 5.64 11.78
N SER A 88 2.68 4.44 11.29
CA SER A 88 2.89 4.10 9.89
C SER A 88 1.66 4.52 9.08
N ARG A 89 1.60 5.78 8.75
CA ARG A 89 0.44 6.36 8.05
C ARG A 89 0.78 6.97 6.70
N PHE A 90 2.04 6.93 6.30
CA PHE A 90 2.46 7.70 5.14
C PHE A 90 3.45 6.91 4.30
N ILE A 91 3.23 6.95 3.00
CA ILE A 91 4.20 6.45 2.03
C ILE A 91 4.02 7.30 0.77
N GLU A 92 5.10 7.61 0.11
CA GLU A 92 5.07 8.53 -1.01
C GLU A 92 5.96 8.03 -2.13
N THR A 93 5.46 8.17 -3.35
CA THR A 93 6.25 7.87 -4.53
C THR A 93 5.82 8.78 -5.67
N GLU A 94 6.64 8.87 -6.69
CA GLU A 94 6.31 9.60 -7.90
C GLU A 94 6.27 8.63 -9.07
N ILE A 95 5.25 8.80 -9.90
CA ILE A 95 5.09 7.97 -11.08
C ILE A 95 5.50 8.78 -12.29
N SER A 96 6.55 8.36 -12.97
CA SER A 96 7.10 9.15 -14.06
C SER A 96 6.28 9.11 -15.33
N VAL A 97 5.46 8.08 -15.51
CA VAL A 97 4.72 7.91 -16.76
C VAL A 97 3.77 9.07 -17.01
N SER A 98 3.05 9.51 -16.00
CA SER A 98 2.12 10.62 -16.11
C SER A 98 2.48 11.73 -15.16
N TYR A 99 3.67 11.68 -14.60
CA TYR A 99 4.15 12.67 -13.67
C TYR A 99 3.18 12.89 -12.53
N THR A 100 2.70 11.83 -11.97
CA THR A 100 1.75 11.86 -10.88
C THR A 100 2.47 11.71 -9.56
N HIS A 101 2.16 12.60 -8.64
CA HIS A 101 2.70 12.53 -7.28
C HIS A 101 1.65 11.88 -6.40
N LEU A 102 1.98 10.74 -5.81
CA LEU A 102 1.04 10.01 -4.98
C LEU A 102 1.45 10.06 -3.52
N THR A 103 0.52 10.44 -2.68
CA THR A 103 0.69 10.46 -1.24
C THR A 103 -0.42 9.64 -0.63
N LEU A 104 -0.06 8.71 0.25
CA LEU A 104 -1.05 7.82 0.82
C LEU A 104 -1.02 7.89 2.35
N PRO A 105 -1.88 8.71 2.94
CA PRO A 105 -2.05 8.70 4.38
C PRO A 105 -3.02 7.60 4.77
N THR A 106 -2.91 7.10 5.99
CA THR A 106 -3.81 6.06 6.41
C THR A 106 -4.96 6.54 7.25
N ASN A 107 -5.21 7.80 7.27
CA ASN A 107 -6.32 8.27 8.05
C ASN A 107 -7.60 8.04 7.28
N SER A 108 -8.16 6.90 7.46
CA SER A 108 -9.29 6.47 6.67
C SER A 108 -10.60 7.10 7.08
N ARG A 109 -10.53 7.83 8.17
CA ARG A 109 -11.75 8.41 8.62
C ARG A 109 -11.90 9.81 8.31
N VAL A 110 -11.18 10.31 7.50
CA VAL A 110 -11.34 11.71 7.16
C VAL A 110 -12.64 11.98 6.47
#